data_8af637b16c072b9c49e57a54eaae9224
#
_entry.id   8af637b16c072b9c49e57a54eaae9224
#
_cell.length_a   1.000
_cell.length_b   1.000
_cell.length_c   1.000
_cell.angle_alpha   90.00
_cell.angle_beta   90.00
_cell.angle_gamma   90.00
#
_symmetry.space_group_name_H-M   'P 1'
#
loop_
_entity.id
_entity.type
_entity.pdbx_description
1 polymer ?
#
loop_
_entity_poly.entity_id
_entity_poly.type
_entity_poly.pdbx_seq_one_letter_code
_entity_poly.pdbx_strand_id
1 'polypeptide(L)'
;HALNKPSFAPPGWLFPIVWSILYALMAYCMWLVLRAQGRDRFLLLGLYIAQLAVNLMWPVLFFILKALGLSFFWLILLLCLIFIMAVQFGQQKPLAGWLLVPYLLWVTFAGVLNFAVARMNP
;
A
#
# COMPACT_ATOMS: atom_id res chain seq x y z
N HIS A 1 14.22 -6.98 18.78
CA HIS A 1 14.81 -7.01 17.55
C HIS A 1 15.79 -5.85 17.24
N ALA A 2 16.54 -5.97 16.18
CA ALA A 2 17.78 -5.21 16.02
C ALA A 2 17.62 -3.80 15.46
N LEU A 3 16.48 -3.43 14.86
CA LEU A 3 16.33 -2.13 14.22
C LEU A 3 15.97 -1.05 15.21
N ASN A 4 16.64 0.08 15.10
CA ASN A 4 16.24 1.29 15.82
C ASN A 4 15.00 1.87 15.18
N LYS A 5 14.11 2.41 15.98
CA LYS A 5 12.83 2.95 15.51
C LYS A 5 12.65 4.38 15.99
N PRO A 6 11.99 5.25 15.18
CA PRO A 6 11.63 6.58 15.63
C PRO A 6 10.59 6.53 16.75
N SER A 7 10.48 7.62 17.50
CA SER A 7 9.55 7.70 18.62
C SER A 7 8.08 7.59 18.20
N PHE A 8 7.77 7.95 16.95
CA PHE A 8 6.40 7.90 16.44
C PHE A 8 6.03 6.52 15.87
N ALA A 9 6.94 5.55 15.93
CA ALA A 9 6.64 4.22 15.42
C ALA A 9 5.52 3.57 16.23
N PRO A 10 4.46 3.06 15.58
CA PRO A 10 3.37 2.42 16.29
C PRO A 10 3.81 1.05 16.84
N PRO A 11 3.07 0.51 17.83
CA PRO A 11 3.38 -0.82 18.33
C PRO A 11 3.23 -1.88 17.23
N GLY A 12 4.04 -2.93 17.32
CA GLY A 12 4.07 -3.97 16.29
C GLY A 12 2.73 -4.66 16.06
N TRP A 13 1.90 -4.78 17.11
CA TRP A 13 0.60 -5.45 16.98
C TRP A 13 -0.39 -4.65 16.12
N LEU A 14 -0.16 -3.35 15.92
CA LEU A 14 -1.04 -2.51 15.13
C LEU A 14 -0.96 -2.84 13.63
N PHE A 15 0.22 -3.20 13.14
CA PHE A 15 0.44 -3.42 11.71
C PHE A 15 -0.45 -4.52 11.12
N PRO A 16 -0.53 -5.73 11.71
CA PRO A 16 -1.41 -6.75 11.13
C PRO A 16 -2.88 -6.36 11.15
N ILE A 17 -3.31 -5.60 12.17
CA ILE A 17 -4.70 -5.14 12.25
C ILE A 17 -5.01 -4.18 11.12
N VAL A 18 -4.16 -3.16 10.93
CA VAL A 18 -4.36 -2.17 9.87
C VAL A 18 -4.30 -2.83 8.50
N TRP A 19 -3.30 -3.69 8.26
CA TRP A 19 -3.17 -4.36 6.97
C TRP A 19 -4.36 -5.26 6.66
N SER A 20 -4.90 -5.95 7.67
CA SER A 20 -6.09 -6.79 7.48
C SER A 20 -7.29 -5.95 7.04
N ILE A 21 -7.47 -4.80 7.68
CA ILE A 21 -8.55 -3.88 7.31
C ILE A 21 -8.34 -3.36 5.88
N LEU A 22 -7.11 -2.99 5.53
CA LEU A 22 -6.82 -2.47 4.20
C LEU A 22 -7.01 -3.52 3.11
N TYR A 23 -6.62 -4.77 3.38
CA TYR A 23 -6.85 -5.84 2.39
C TYR A 23 -8.34 -6.11 2.19
N ALA A 24 -9.13 -6.09 3.25
CA ALA A 24 -10.58 -6.22 3.13
C ALA A 24 -11.16 -5.06 2.33
N LEU A 25 -10.68 -3.85 2.58
CA LEU A 25 -11.12 -2.66 1.87
C LEU A 25 -10.78 -2.73 0.38
N MET A 26 -9.56 -3.19 0.05
CA MET A 26 -9.14 -3.38 -1.34
C MET A 26 -10.05 -4.38 -2.06
N ALA A 27 -10.36 -5.50 -1.39
CA ALA A 27 -11.24 -6.52 -1.98
C ALA A 27 -12.62 -5.96 -2.26
N TYR A 28 -13.14 -5.16 -1.34
CA TYR A 28 -14.44 -4.51 -1.52
C TYR A 28 -14.42 -3.53 -2.70
N CYS A 29 -13.34 -2.73 -2.81
CA CYS A 29 -13.18 -1.80 -3.93
C CYS A 29 -13.15 -2.55 -5.27
N MET A 30 -12.43 -3.67 -5.33
CA MET A 30 -12.36 -4.47 -6.54
C MET A 30 -13.74 -5.02 -6.90
N TRP A 31 -14.50 -5.49 -5.90
CA TRP A 31 -15.85 -5.98 -6.11
C TRP A 31 -16.75 -4.88 -6.68
N LEU A 32 -16.69 -3.67 -6.11
CA LEU A 32 -17.47 -2.53 -6.61
C LEU A 32 -17.14 -2.23 -8.07
N VAL A 33 -15.86 -2.23 -8.40
CA VAL A 33 -15.37 -1.89 -9.73
C VAL A 33 -15.79 -2.96 -10.75
N LEU A 34 -15.72 -4.24 -10.36
CA LEU A 34 -16.11 -5.34 -11.25
C LEU A 34 -17.61 -5.36 -11.50
N ARG A 35 -18.40 -4.89 -10.56
CA ARG A 35 -19.87 -4.81 -10.75
C ARG A 35 -20.27 -3.64 -11.62
N ALA A 36 -19.48 -2.55 -11.61
CA ALA A 36 -19.76 -1.40 -12.45
C ALA A 36 -19.34 -1.71 -13.90
N GLN A 37 -20.03 -1.11 -14.86
CA GLN A 37 -19.74 -1.35 -16.26
C GLN A 37 -19.10 -0.12 -16.89
N GLY A 38 -18.41 -0.32 -18.00
CA GLY A 38 -17.92 0.77 -18.82
C GLY A 38 -16.42 0.91 -18.93
N ARG A 39 -15.65 0.45 -17.97
CA ARG A 39 -14.18 0.52 -18.02
C ARG A 39 -13.58 -0.82 -18.39
N ASP A 40 -12.33 -0.79 -18.86
CA ASP A 40 -11.58 -1.99 -19.18
C ASP A 40 -11.27 -2.77 -17.90
N ARG A 41 -11.90 -3.91 -17.75
CA ARG A 41 -11.71 -4.78 -16.58
C ARG A 41 -10.28 -5.30 -16.49
N PHE A 42 -9.65 -5.58 -17.64
CA PHE A 42 -8.29 -6.09 -17.64
C PHE A 42 -7.30 -5.05 -17.11
N LEU A 43 -7.49 -3.78 -17.50
CA LEU A 43 -6.66 -2.70 -16.97
C LEU A 43 -6.83 -2.57 -15.45
N LEU A 44 -8.07 -2.55 -14.98
CA LEU A 44 -8.36 -2.39 -13.56
C LEU A 44 -7.86 -3.57 -12.75
N LEU A 45 -8.06 -4.77 -13.24
CA LEU A 45 -7.57 -5.98 -12.58
C LEU A 45 -6.03 -6.02 -12.59
N GLY A 46 -5.42 -5.61 -13.72
CA GLY A 46 -3.97 -5.53 -13.83
C GLY A 46 -3.36 -4.58 -12.82
N LEU A 47 -3.97 -3.41 -12.64
CA LEU A 47 -3.52 -2.45 -11.62
C LEU A 47 -3.65 -3.02 -10.21
N TYR A 48 -4.76 -3.70 -9.94
CA TYR A 48 -4.99 -4.31 -8.64
C TYR A 48 -3.93 -5.38 -8.34
N ILE A 49 -3.66 -6.26 -9.28
CA ILE A 49 -2.67 -7.32 -9.11
C ILE A 49 -1.27 -6.74 -8.99
N ALA A 50 -0.92 -5.75 -9.82
CA ALA A 50 0.40 -5.14 -9.81
C ALA A 50 0.70 -4.49 -8.45
N GLN A 51 -0.25 -3.68 -7.94
CA GLN A 51 -0.03 -3.02 -6.66
C GLN A 51 0.00 -4.04 -5.51
N LEU A 52 -0.81 -5.10 -5.60
CA LEU A 52 -0.82 -6.13 -4.57
C LEU A 52 0.52 -6.88 -4.53
N ALA A 53 1.06 -7.22 -5.69
CA ALA A 53 2.36 -7.89 -5.78
C ALA A 53 3.47 -7.01 -5.19
N VAL A 54 3.49 -5.73 -5.54
CA VAL A 54 4.47 -4.77 -5.00
C VAL A 54 4.27 -4.63 -3.48
N ASN A 55 3.02 -4.54 -3.05
CA ASN A 55 2.67 -4.44 -1.63
C ASN A 55 3.21 -5.62 -0.83
N LEU A 56 3.01 -6.84 -1.33
CA LEU A 56 3.41 -8.05 -0.60
C LEU A 56 4.93 -8.24 -0.57
N MET A 57 5.66 -7.65 -1.51
CA MET A 57 7.12 -7.75 -1.54
C MET A 57 7.77 -6.80 -0.52
N TRP A 58 7.11 -5.71 -0.16
CA TRP A 58 7.71 -4.73 0.74
C TRP A 58 8.12 -5.30 2.10
N PRO A 59 7.26 -6.12 2.80
CA PRO A 59 7.70 -6.69 4.08
C PRO A 59 8.95 -7.56 3.94
N VAL A 60 9.09 -8.25 2.81
CA VAL A 60 10.28 -9.05 2.55
C VAL A 60 11.52 -8.16 2.49
N LEU A 61 11.44 -7.06 1.74
CA LEU A 61 12.56 -6.14 1.61
C LEU A 61 12.88 -5.46 2.93
N PHE A 62 11.87 -5.07 3.68
CA PHE A 62 12.06 -4.29 4.90
C PHE A 62 12.44 -5.16 6.10
N PHE A 63 11.68 -6.23 6.36
CA PHE A 63 11.84 -7.01 7.58
C PHE A 63 12.81 -8.18 7.44
N ILE A 64 12.82 -8.83 6.29
CA ILE A 64 13.64 -10.05 6.09
C ILE A 64 15.01 -9.69 5.55
N LEU A 65 15.05 -8.98 4.43
CA LEU A 65 16.33 -8.60 3.80
C LEU A 65 16.94 -7.36 4.43
N LYS A 66 16.14 -6.59 5.17
CA LYS A 66 16.56 -5.33 5.80
C LYS A 66 17.23 -4.38 4.81
N ALA A 67 16.77 -4.44 3.56
CA ALA A 67 17.21 -3.54 2.50
C ALA A 67 16.44 -2.23 2.61
N LEU A 68 16.76 -1.43 3.63
CA LEU A 68 15.94 -0.30 4.05
C LEU A 68 15.84 0.79 3.01
N GLY A 69 16.95 1.09 2.33
CA GLY A 69 16.92 2.08 1.25
C GLY A 69 16.09 1.61 0.06
N LEU A 70 16.30 0.36 -0.36
CA LEU A 70 15.54 -0.23 -1.46
C LEU A 70 14.06 -0.32 -1.11
N SER A 71 13.74 -0.71 0.13
CA SER A 71 12.33 -0.82 0.54
C SER A 71 11.63 0.54 0.53
N PHE A 72 12.36 1.62 0.84
CA PHE A 72 11.80 2.96 0.76
C PHE A 72 11.40 3.29 -0.70
N PHE A 73 12.30 3.07 -1.65
CA PHE A 73 11.99 3.31 -3.06
C PHE A 73 10.88 2.38 -3.55
N TRP A 74 10.81 1.17 -3.01
CA TRP A 74 9.74 0.23 -3.31
C TRP A 74 8.38 0.78 -2.87
N LEU A 75 8.33 1.43 -1.70
CA LEU A 75 7.11 2.09 -1.24
C LEU A 75 6.72 3.27 -2.10
N ILE A 76 7.70 4.01 -2.64
CA ILE A 76 7.41 5.08 -3.60
C ILE A 76 6.73 4.50 -4.84
N LEU A 77 7.24 3.39 -5.36
CA LEU A 77 6.61 2.70 -6.49
C LEU A 77 5.19 2.26 -6.14
N LEU A 78 5.02 1.66 -4.97
CA LEU A 78 3.70 1.24 -4.50
C LEU A 78 2.75 2.43 -4.40
N LEU A 79 3.22 3.54 -3.85
CA LEU A 79 2.40 4.74 -3.68
C LEU A 79 1.92 5.26 -5.04
N CYS A 80 2.78 5.26 -6.04
CA CYS A 80 2.40 5.65 -7.40
C CYS A 80 1.33 4.71 -7.96
N LEU A 81 1.51 3.40 -7.78
CA LEU A 81 0.54 2.42 -8.26
C LEU A 81 -0.81 2.57 -7.58
N ILE A 82 -0.82 2.81 -6.26
CA ILE A 82 -2.06 3.04 -5.52
C ILE A 82 -2.78 4.29 -6.02
N PHE A 83 -2.02 5.35 -6.24
CA PHE A 83 -2.60 6.59 -6.74
C PHE A 83 -3.26 6.39 -8.10
N ILE A 84 -2.55 5.73 -9.02
CA ILE A 84 -3.08 5.43 -10.36
C ILE A 84 -4.33 4.57 -10.23
N MET A 85 -4.27 3.53 -9.38
CA MET A 85 -5.41 2.65 -9.15
C MET A 85 -6.60 3.41 -8.58
N ALA A 86 -6.36 4.29 -7.61
CA ALA A 86 -7.44 5.09 -7.00
C ALA A 86 -8.11 5.98 -8.01
N VAL A 87 -7.34 6.62 -8.90
CA VAL A 87 -7.91 7.46 -9.96
C VAL A 87 -8.73 6.62 -10.93
N GLN A 88 -8.18 5.50 -11.40
CA GLN A 88 -8.88 4.65 -12.36
C GLN A 88 -10.13 4.00 -11.76
N PHE A 89 -10.03 3.52 -10.54
CA PHE A 89 -11.18 2.92 -9.84
C PHE A 89 -12.24 4.00 -9.57
N GLY A 90 -11.82 5.21 -9.20
CA GLY A 90 -12.73 6.31 -8.95
C GLY A 90 -13.47 6.76 -10.20
N GLN A 91 -12.85 6.66 -11.37
CA GLN A 91 -13.51 6.96 -12.63
C GLN A 91 -14.57 5.92 -12.97
N GLN A 92 -14.33 4.67 -12.56
CA GLN A 92 -15.29 3.60 -12.75
C GLN A 92 -16.43 3.67 -11.72
N LYS A 93 -16.07 3.93 -10.46
CA LYS A 93 -17.01 4.00 -9.34
C LYS A 93 -16.42 4.96 -8.31
N PRO A 94 -16.97 6.18 -8.16
CA PRO A 94 -16.35 7.18 -7.25
C PRO A 94 -16.11 6.68 -5.84
N LEU A 95 -17.03 5.88 -5.29
CA LEU A 95 -16.88 5.32 -3.95
C LEU A 95 -15.59 4.48 -3.85
N ALA A 96 -15.27 3.67 -4.88
CA ALA A 96 -14.08 2.84 -4.85
C ALA A 96 -12.80 3.69 -4.77
N GLY A 97 -12.76 4.80 -5.49
CA GLY A 97 -11.62 5.72 -5.41
C GLY A 97 -11.45 6.29 -4.02
N TRP A 98 -12.54 6.77 -3.42
CA TRP A 98 -12.49 7.35 -2.09
C TRP A 98 -12.12 6.33 -1.01
N LEU A 99 -12.57 5.09 -1.16
CA LEU A 99 -12.26 4.03 -0.20
C LEU A 99 -10.78 3.62 -0.25
N LEU A 100 -10.07 3.95 -1.33
CA LEU A 100 -8.62 3.69 -1.41
C LEU A 100 -7.79 4.80 -0.75
N VAL A 101 -8.39 5.92 -0.37
CA VAL A 101 -7.67 7.02 0.30
C VAL A 101 -7.03 6.57 1.63
N PRO A 102 -7.71 5.82 2.51
CA PRO A 102 -7.05 5.32 3.72
C PRO A 102 -5.81 4.47 3.43
N TYR A 103 -5.85 3.66 2.38
CA TYR A 103 -4.72 2.86 1.96
C TYR A 103 -3.55 3.77 1.53
N LEU A 104 -3.86 4.78 0.71
CA LEU A 104 -2.87 5.75 0.26
C LEU A 104 -2.22 6.46 1.44
N LEU A 105 -3.01 6.88 2.43
CA LEU A 105 -2.51 7.56 3.62
C LEU A 105 -1.64 6.64 4.47
N TRP A 106 -2.03 5.38 4.62
CA TRP A 106 -1.25 4.42 5.40
C TRP A 106 0.11 4.13 4.75
N VAL A 107 0.14 3.96 3.43
CA VAL A 107 1.39 3.72 2.71
C VAL A 107 2.29 4.95 2.76
N THR A 108 1.71 6.15 2.72
CA THR A 108 2.47 7.39 2.90
C THR A 108 3.13 7.40 4.29
N PHE A 109 2.37 7.07 5.32
CA PHE A 109 2.91 6.97 6.67
C PHE A 109 4.01 5.89 6.74
N ALA A 110 3.78 4.73 6.14
CA ALA A 110 4.78 3.67 6.10
C ALA A 110 6.06 4.13 5.39
N GLY A 111 5.91 4.97 4.37
CA GLY A 111 7.07 5.56 3.67
C GLY A 111 7.87 6.47 4.58
N VAL A 112 7.19 7.33 5.33
CA VAL A 112 7.86 8.21 6.31
C VAL A 112 8.57 7.36 7.37
N LEU A 113 7.89 6.35 7.89
CA LEU A 113 8.46 5.45 8.89
C LEU A 113 9.67 4.70 8.32
N ASN A 114 9.56 4.16 7.10
CA ASN A 114 10.66 3.46 6.44
C ASN A 114 11.87 4.37 6.25
N PHE A 115 11.64 5.62 5.82
CA PHE A 115 12.70 6.59 5.64
C PHE A 115 13.41 6.87 6.98
N ALA A 116 12.64 7.09 8.05
CA ALA A 116 13.19 7.35 9.36
C ALA A 116 14.01 6.18 9.89
N VAL A 117 13.49 4.94 9.74
CA VAL A 117 14.21 3.73 10.16
C VAL A 117 15.49 3.58 9.35
N ALA A 118 15.44 3.83 8.04
CA ALA A 118 16.63 3.72 7.19
C ALA A 118 17.73 4.70 7.62
N ARG A 119 17.34 5.91 8.03
CA ARG A 119 18.31 6.91 8.51
C ARG A 119 18.89 6.54 9.87
N MET A 120 18.14 5.85 10.71
CA MET A 120 18.57 5.42 12.05
C MET A 120 19.42 4.14 12.01
N ASN A 121 19.45 3.45 10.87
CA ASN A 121 20.18 2.19 10.68
C ASN A 121 20.98 2.24 9.37
N PRO A 122 21.97 3.15 9.26
CA PRO A 122 22.73 3.32 8.02
C PRO A 122 23.57 2.12 7.62
#